data_845f0a7d3cff0645ef4104d537eed95b
#
_entry.id   845f0a7d3cff0645ef4104d537eed95b
#
_cell.length_a   1.000
_cell.length_b   1.000
_cell.length_c   1.000
_cell.angle_alpha   90.00
_cell.angle_beta   90.00
_cell.angle_gamma   90.00
#
_symmetry.space_group_name_H-M   'P 1'
#
loop_
_entity.id
_entity.type
_entity.pdbx_description
1 polymer ?
#
loop_
_entity_poly.entity_id
_entity_poly.type
_entity_poly.pdbx_seq_one_letter_code
_entity_poly.pdbx_strand_id
1 'polypeptide(L)'
;KSMLTEECHLNDNLIANGIDVVETDLGERILQLMHLAPSHIIMPAIHITREQVKETFQEKGILEANGQQGADSMGVADKTTLEEKADPTYLTRCARYHLRDNFMTAECGMTGANFGIASTGEIVVCTNEGNADMSTSVPKLHIASIGLEKIIPDYDAMGVFQRLLARHGTGQATTVFTSHFRKPRPGGEFHIILVDNG
;
A
#
# COMPACT_ATOMS: atom_id res chain seq x y z
N LYS A 1 -3.67 2.61 1.28
CA LYS A 1 -3.48 3.61 2.35
C LYS A 1 -3.34 5.01 1.82
N SER A 2 -3.69 5.98 2.63
CA SER A 2 -3.44 7.39 2.44
C SER A 2 -2.82 7.95 3.72
N MET A 3 -1.71 8.65 3.63
CA MET A 3 -1.14 9.38 4.76
C MET A 3 -2.14 10.34 5.39
N LEU A 4 -2.98 10.95 4.57
CA LEU A 4 -4.09 11.78 5.02
C LEU A 4 -5.02 11.03 5.99
N THR A 5 -5.30 9.76 5.74
CA THR A 5 -6.15 8.94 6.62
C THR A 5 -5.46 8.54 7.92
N GLU A 6 -4.13 8.45 7.92
CA GLU A 6 -3.36 8.26 9.16
C GLU A 6 -3.38 9.51 10.04
N GLU A 7 -3.13 10.65 9.47
CA GLU A 7 -3.15 11.94 10.20
C GLU A 7 -4.51 12.21 10.84
N CYS A 8 -5.60 11.73 10.20
CA CYS A 8 -6.95 11.80 10.75
C CYS A 8 -7.31 10.67 11.71
N HIS A 9 -6.40 9.76 12.04
CA HIS A 9 -6.67 8.56 12.85
C HIS A 9 -7.87 7.74 12.33
N LEU A 10 -8.03 7.67 11.00
CA LEU A 10 -9.18 6.99 10.40
C LEU A 10 -9.16 5.49 10.68
N ASN A 11 -8.00 4.86 10.64
CA ASN A 11 -7.87 3.42 10.92
C ASN A 11 -8.42 3.07 12.30
N ASP A 12 -8.06 3.86 13.32
CA ASP A 12 -8.54 3.66 14.70
C ASP A 12 -10.06 3.80 14.78
N ASN A 13 -10.61 4.78 14.08
CA ASN A 13 -12.07 4.99 14.02
C ASN A 13 -12.79 3.85 13.28
N LEU A 14 -12.25 3.35 12.20
CA LEU A 14 -12.81 2.20 11.47
C LEU A 14 -12.82 0.95 12.33
N ILE A 15 -11.70 0.64 12.98
CA ILE A 15 -11.55 -0.51 13.88
C ILE A 15 -12.52 -0.39 15.06
N ALA A 16 -12.65 0.78 15.67
CA ALA A 16 -13.59 1.03 16.76
C ALA A 16 -15.06 0.83 16.35
N ASN A 17 -15.37 0.93 15.06
CA ASN A 17 -16.69 0.67 14.48
C ASN A 17 -16.85 -0.73 13.88
N GLY A 18 -15.94 -1.66 14.18
CA GLY A 18 -16.04 -3.07 13.78
C GLY A 18 -15.64 -3.33 12.33
N ILE A 19 -14.86 -2.46 11.71
CA ILE A 19 -14.34 -2.63 10.36
C ILE A 19 -12.88 -3.10 10.46
N ASP A 20 -12.58 -4.24 9.86
CA ASP A 20 -11.21 -4.74 9.77
C ASP A 20 -10.41 -3.92 8.77
N VAL A 21 -9.28 -3.38 9.22
CA VAL A 21 -8.39 -2.55 8.41
C VAL A 21 -7.06 -3.26 8.21
N VAL A 22 -6.69 -3.48 6.94
CA VAL A 22 -5.42 -4.11 6.56
C VAL A 22 -4.62 -3.15 5.69
N GLU A 23 -3.45 -2.74 6.17
CA GLU A 23 -2.48 -1.99 5.39
C GLU A 23 -1.84 -2.90 4.33
N THR A 24 -1.71 -2.40 3.11
CA THR A 24 -1.23 -3.20 1.97
C THR A 24 0.14 -2.75 1.45
N ASP A 25 0.65 -1.60 1.89
CA ASP A 25 2.06 -1.26 1.78
C ASP A 25 2.86 -2.14 2.75
N LEU A 26 3.96 -2.73 2.31
CA LEU A 26 4.70 -3.69 3.14
C LEU A 26 5.28 -3.04 4.40
N GLY A 27 5.84 -1.83 4.29
CA GLY A 27 6.40 -1.11 5.44
C GLY A 27 5.32 -0.79 6.47
N GLU A 28 4.18 -0.33 6.01
CA GLU A 28 3.04 0.00 6.86
C GLU A 28 2.37 -1.23 7.45
N ARG A 29 2.31 -2.33 6.70
CA ARG A 29 1.82 -3.61 7.22
C ARG A 29 2.68 -4.13 8.36
N ILE A 30 4.00 -4.02 8.23
CA ILE A 30 4.95 -4.38 9.30
C ILE A 30 4.67 -3.54 10.55
N LEU A 31 4.56 -2.22 10.40
CA LEU A 31 4.26 -1.33 11.54
C LEU A 31 2.89 -1.64 12.17
N GLN A 32 1.87 -1.90 11.34
CA GLN A 32 0.55 -2.31 11.82
C GLN A 32 0.61 -3.59 12.65
N LEU A 33 1.35 -4.60 12.20
CA LEU A 33 1.55 -5.86 12.92
C LEU A 33 2.31 -5.69 14.24
N MET A 34 3.23 -4.74 14.29
CA MET A 34 4.03 -4.38 15.48
C MET A 34 3.35 -3.36 16.39
N HIS A 35 2.19 -2.80 16.01
CA HIS A 35 1.50 -1.72 16.70
C HIS A 35 2.38 -0.46 16.88
N LEU A 36 3.16 -0.12 15.85
CA LEU A 36 4.06 1.04 15.83
C LEU A 36 3.53 2.12 14.89
N ALA A 37 3.85 3.37 15.22
CA ALA A 37 3.60 4.50 14.32
C ALA A 37 4.71 4.61 13.27
N PRO A 38 4.41 5.13 12.05
CA PRO A 38 5.41 5.37 11.04
C PRO A 38 6.41 6.44 11.48
N SER A 39 7.70 6.19 11.22
CA SER A 39 8.78 7.13 11.56
C SER A 39 9.22 8.01 10.39
N HIS A 40 8.79 7.68 9.18
CA HIS A 40 9.18 8.37 7.96
C HIS A 40 8.06 8.29 6.91
N ILE A 41 7.90 9.37 6.15
CA ILE A 41 6.81 9.50 5.15
C ILE A 41 6.94 8.49 4.00
N ILE A 42 8.14 8.35 3.45
CA ILE A 42 8.39 7.53 2.25
C ILE A 42 8.80 6.11 2.61
N MET A 43 9.52 5.96 3.71
CA MET A 43 10.01 4.66 4.21
C MET A 43 9.56 4.47 5.67
N PRO A 44 8.30 4.19 5.91
CA PRO A 44 7.70 4.22 7.25
C PRO A 44 8.37 3.27 8.25
N ALA A 45 8.88 2.13 7.78
CA ALA A 45 9.52 1.10 8.59
C ALA A 45 11.08 1.11 8.48
N ILE A 46 11.70 2.22 8.08
CA ILE A 46 13.16 2.29 7.83
C ILE A 46 14.02 1.90 9.04
N HIS A 47 13.49 2.08 10.24
CA HIS A 47 14.18 1.75 11.50
C HIS A 47 14.00 0.30 11.95
N ILE A 48 13.19 -0.49 11.24
CA ILE A 48 12.94 -1.89 11.57
C ILE A 48 13.93 -2.79 10.84
N THR A 49 14.62 -3.63 11.58
CA THR A 49 15.55 -4.60 10.99
C THR A 49 14.81 -5.81 10.42
N ARG A 50 15.44 -6.51 9.49
CA ARG A 50 14.88 -7.74 8.91
C ARG A 50 14.70 -8.85 9.95
N GLU A 51 15.52 -8.89 10.99
CA GLU A 51 15.41 -9.80 12.11
C GLU A 51 14.14 -9.53 12.90
N GLN A 52 13.84 -8.27 13.20
CA GLN A 52 12.59 -7.85 13.85
C GLN A 52 11.37 -8.18 12.99
N VAL A 53 11.45 -7.98 11.66
CA VAL A 53 10.39 -8.39 10.74
C VAL A 53 10.15 -9.89 10.80
N LYS A 54 11.23 -10.69 10.79
CA LYS A 54 11.13 -12.15 10.91
C LYS A 54 10.44 -12.57 12.21
N GLU A 55 10.89 -12.03 13.34
CA GLU A 55 10.30 -12.29 14.66
C GLU A 55 8.80 -11.96 14.67
N THR A 56 8.43 -10.79 14.20
CA THR A 56 7.02 -10.37 14.07
C THR A 56 6.22 -11.34 13.20
N PHE A 57 6.75 -11.76 12.06
CA PHE A 57 6.07 -12.68 11.16
C PHE A 57 5.93 -14.09 11.77
N GLN A 58 6.89 -14.52 12.61
CA GLN A 58 6.80 -15.76 13.39
C GLN A 58 5.68 -15.64 14.44
N GLU A 59 5.70 -14.59 15.27
CA GLU A 59 4.70 -14.35 16.31
C GLU A 59 3.27 -14.27 15.77
N LYS A 60 3.09 -13.67 14.57
CA LYS A 60 1.79 -13.56 13.91
C LYS A 60 1.41 -14.79 13.07
N GLY A 61 2.20 -15.86 13.09
CA GLY A 61 1.93 -17.08 12.33
C GLY A 61 2.08 -16.95 10.80
N ILE A 62 2.63 -15.84 10.31
CA ILE A 62 2.77 -15.58 8.87
C ILE A 62 3.78 -16.56 8.25
N LEU A 63 4.91 -16.83 8.91
CA LEU A 63 5.90 -17.78 8.41
C LEU A 63 5.41 -19.22 8.50
N GLU A 64 4.61 -19.56 9.50
CA GLU A 64 3.99 -20.87 9.61
C GLU A 64 3.03 -21.14 8.45
N ALA A 65 2.14 -20.17 8.17
CA ALA A 65 1.11 -20.29 7.14
C ALA A 65 1.64 -20.16 5.70
N ASN A 66 2.64 -19.31 5.47
CA ASN A 66 3.05 -18.89 4.11
C ASN A 66 4.52 -19.18 3.79
N GLY A 67 5.31 -19.64 4.74
CA GLY A 67 6.75 -19.79 4.58
C GLY A 67 7.14 -20.81 3.50
N GLN A 68 6.45 -21.95 3.42
CA GLN A 68 6.74 -22.94 2.40
C GLN A 68 6.44 -22.41 1.00
N GLN A 69 5.30 -21.75 0.80
CA GLN A 69 4.96 -21.12 -0.49
C GLN A 69 5.97 -20.01 -0.86
N GLY A 70 6.46 -19.26 0.15
CA GLY A 70 7.50 -18.26 -0.04
C GLY A 70 8.79 -18.87 -0.58
N ALA A 71 9.26 -19.95 0.03
CA ALA A 71 10.46 -20.69 -0.37
C ALA A 71 10.30 -21.34 -1.76
N ASP A 72 9.19 -22.01 -2.01
CA ASP A 72 8.88 -22.66 -3.29
C ASP A 72 8.91 -21.64 -4.45
N SER A 73 8.39 -20.44 -4.22
CA SER A 73 8.41 -19.35 -5.21
C SER A 73 9.82 -18.84 -5.55
N MET A 74 10.80 -19.18 -4.71
CA MET A 74 12.23 -18.88 -4.91
C MET A 74 13.00 -20.10 -5.43
N GLY A 75 12.34 -21.24 -5.64
CA GLY A 75 12.99 -22.50 -6.02
C GLY A 75 13.80 -23.15 -4.90
N VAL A 76 13.50 -22.84 -3.64
CA VAL A 76 14.17 -23.36 -2.46
C VAL A 76 13.24 -24.36 -1.76
N ALA A 77 13.65 -25.62 -1.69
CA ALA A 77 12.82 -26.67 -1.12
C ALA A 77 12.73 -26.62 0.42
N ASP A 78 13.79 -26.17 1.09
CA ASP A 78 13.85 -26.04 2.55
C ASP A 78 13.98 -24.55 2.93
N LYS A 79 12.96 -24.04 3.60
CA LYS A 79 12.88 -22.66 4.06
C LYS A 79 13.80 -22.33 5.25
N THR A 80 14.33 -23.32 5.95
CA THR A 80 15.07 -23.15 7.21
C THR A 80 16.22 -22.17 7.10
N THR A 81 17.06 -22.32 6.07
CA THR A 81 18.20 -21.41 5.83
C THR A 81 17.74 -19.96 5.54
N LEU A 82 16.61 -19.79 4.85
CA LEU A 82 16.06 -18.47 4.55
C LEU A 82 15.51 -17.80 5.81
N GLU A 83 14.86 -18.57 6.67
CA GLU A 83 14.36 -18.12 7.97
C GLU A 83 15.51 -17.75 8.91
N GLU A 84 16.54 -18.59 9.03
CA GLU A 84 17.71 -18.32 9.87
C GLU A 84 18.41 -17.02 9.50
N LYS A 85 18.56 -16.75 8.21
CA LYS A 85 19.21 -15.54 7.68
C LYS A 85 18.31 -14.32 7.64
N ALA A 86 17.03 -14.45 7.99
CA ALA A 86 16.03 -13.42 7.79
C ALA A 86 16.09 -12.83 6.35
N ASP A 87 16.09 -13.71 5.34
CA ASP A 87 16.26 -13.30 3.94
C ASP A 87 15.15 -12.33 3.51
N PRO A 88 15.48 -11.12 3.04
CA PRO A 88 14.48 -10.09 2.73
C PRO A 88 13.53 -10.49 1.59
N THR A 89 14.03 -11.23 0.60
CA THR A 89 13.22 -11.68 -0.53
C THR A 89 12.22 -12.72 -0.07
N TYR A 90 12.66 -13.65 0.76
CA TYR A 90 11.81 -14.65 1.38
C TYR A 90 10.71 -14.01 2.24
N LEU A 91 11.07 -13.10 3.14
CA LEU A 91 10.09 -12.39 3.98
C LEU A 91 9.05 -11.62 3.14
N THR A 92 9.50 -10.96 2.07
CA THR A 92 8.61 -10.28 1.11
C THR A 92 7.66 -11.26 0.42
N ARG A 93 8.12 -12.45 0.05
CA ARG A 93 7.27 -13.51 -0.54
C ARG A 93 6.23 -14.02 0.46
N CYS A 94 6.62 -14.24 1.70
CA CYS A 94 5.68 -14.62 2.77
C CYS A 94 4.60 -13.55 2.97
N ALA A 95 4.98 -12.29 3.03
CA ALA A 95 4.05 -11.17 3.12
C ALA A 95 3.09 -11.10 1.93
N ARG A 96 3.59 -11.32 0.71
CA ARG A 96 2.77 -11.37 -0.51
C ARG A 96 1.66 -12.43 -0.42
N TYR A 97 1.99 -13.63 0.05
CA TYR A 97 1.01 -14.69 0.20
C TYR A 97 0.03 -14.38 1.33
N HIS A 98 0.52 -13.85 2.45
CA HIS A 98 -0.31 -13.40 3.56
C HIS A 98 -1.35 -12.33 3.14
N LEU A 99 -0.94 -11.34 2.34
CA LEU A 99 -1.84 -10.28 1.88
C LEU A 99 -2.78 -10.72 0.78
N ARG A 100 -2.49 -11.83 0.07
CA ARG A 100 -3.29 -12.26 -1.06
C ARG A 100 -4.75 -12.49 -0.70
N ASP A 101 -5.00 -13.19 0.40
CA ASP A 101 -6.37 -13.49 0.84
C ASP A 101 -7.10 -12.20 1.24
N ASN A 102 -6.41 -11.26 1.89
CA ASN A 102 -6.98 -9.96 2.22
C ASN A 102 -7.40 -9.20 0.96
N PHE A 103 -6.58 -9.17 -0.10
CA PHE A 103 -6.97 -8.55 -1.38
C PHE A 103 -8.19 -9.23 -2.01
N MET A 104 -8.28 -10.55 -1.94
CA MET A 104 -9.36 -11.32 -2.58
C MET A 104 -10.69 -11.22 -1.84
N THR A 105 -10.67 -10.98 -0.53
CA THR A 105 -11.87 -10.96 0.33
C THR A 105 -12.31 -9.56 0.74
N ALA A 106 -11.47 -8.54 0.56
CA ALA A 106 -11.80 -7.17 0.93
C ALA A 106 -13.04 -6.65 0.20
N GLU A 107 -13.97 -6.08 0.92
CA GLU A 107 -15.19 -5.46 0.39
C GLU A 107 -14.93 -4.05 -0.15
N CYS A 108 -13.98 -3.34 0.47
CA CYS A 108 -13.60 -1.98 0.11
C CYS A 108 -12.08 -1.87 -0.04
N GLY A 109 -11.65 -1.23 -1.12
CA GLY A 109 -10.28 -0.77 -1.28
C GLY A 109 -10.21 0.73 -1.01
N MET A 110 -9.26 1.13 -0.16
CA MET A 110 -9.05 2.53 0.17
C MET A 110 -7.66 2.98 -0.26
N THR A 111 -7.58 4.09 -1.01
CA THR A 111 -6.30 4.64 -1.48
C THR A 111 -6.17 6.11 -1.15
N GLY A 112 -4.93 6.59 -1.06
CA GLY A 112 -4.62 7.98 -1.32
C GLY A 112 -4.56 8.27 -2.81
N ALA A 113 -4.24 9.51 -3.15
CA ALA A 113 -3.88 9.88 -4.51
C ALA A 113 -2.70 10.86 -4.49
N ASN A 114 -1.83 10.73 -5.49
CA ASN A 114 -0.71 11.64 -5.67
C ASN A 114 -1.15 12.91 -6.39
N PHE A 115 -2.07 12.78 -7.35
CA PHE A 115 -2.62 13.92 -8.10
C PHE A 115 -4.10 13.72 -8.39
N GLY A 116 -4.85 14.84 -8.47
CA GLY A 116 -6.18 14.92 -9.07
C GLY A 116 -6.12 15.80 -10.31
N ILE A 117 -6.64 15.35 -11.46
CA ILE A 117 -6.63 16.10 -12.72
C ILE A 117 -7.98 16.78 -12.88
N ALA A 118 -8.02 18.11 -12.69
CA ALA A 118 -9.27 18.88 -12.69
C ALA A 118 -10.02 18.79 -14.01
N SER A 119 -9.31 18.82 -15.15
CA SER A 119 -9.93 18.80 -16.50
C SER A 119 -10.68 17.50 -16.80
N THR A 120 -10.37 16.38 -16.11
CA THR A 120 -10.95 15.06 -16.39
C THR A 120 -11.67 14.43 -15.21
N GLY A 121 -11.44 14.94 -14.00
CA GLY A 121 -11.94 14.33 -12.75
C GLY A 121 -11.22 13.03 -12.38
N GLU A 122 -10.06 12.75 -12.95
CA GLU A 122 -9.26 11.58 -12.63
C GLU A 122 -8.42 11.80 -11.40
N ILE A 123 -8.21 10.72 -10.64
CA ILE A 123 -7.13 10.64 -9.65
C ILE A 123 -6.00 9.77 -10.18
N VAL A 124 -4.79 10.09 -9.78
CA VAL A 124 -3.56 9.38 -10.15
C VAL A 124 -2.88 8.87 -8.91
N VAL A 125 -2.59 7.57 -8.90
CA VAL A 125 -1.87 6.89 -7.83
C VAL A 125 -0.55 6.34 -8.36
N CYS A 126 0.55 6.75 -7.75
CA CYS A 126 1.91 6.34 -8.10
C CYS A 126 2.44 5.41 -7.02
N THR A 127 2.81 4.18 -7.39
CA THR A 127 3.35 3.18 -6.45
C THR A 127 4.52 2.41 -7.07
N ASN A 128 5.26 1.67 -6.24
CA ASN A 128 6.31 0.76 -6.67
C ASN A 128 5.95 -0.71 -6.43
N GLU A 129 4.86 -1.01 -5.73
CA GLU A 129 4.52 -2.35 -5.25
C GLU A 129 3.29 -2.98 -5.92
N GLY A 130 2.51 -2.21 -6.67
CA GLY A 130 1.25 -2.69 -7.28
C GLY A 130 0.12 -2.97 -6.29
N ASN A 131 0.29 -2.63 -5.01
CA ASN A 131 -0.71 -2.80 -3.96
C ASN A 131 -1.98 -1.96 -4.20
N ALA A 132 -1.81 -0.73 -4.70
CA ALA A 132 -2.94 0.12 -5.07
C ALA A 132 -3.78 -0.50 -6.19
N ASP A 133 -3.14 -1.11 -7.19
CA ASP A 133 -3.85 -1.77 -8.29
C ASP A 133 -4.69 -2.95 -7.80
N MET A 134 -4.16 -3.75 -6.87
CA MET A 134 -4.91 -4.84 -6.26
C MET A 134 -6.05 -4.32 -5.38
N SER A 135 -5.81 -3.30 -4.58
CA SER A 135 -6.83 -2.69 -3.71
C SER A 135 -7.98 -2.05 -4.48
N THR A 136 -7.77 -1.65 -5.73
CA THR A 136 -8.78 -0.97 -6.54
C THR A 136 -9.47 -1.89 -7.55
N SER A 137 -8.80 -2.95 -8.00
CA SER A 137 -9.32 -3.83 -9.05
C SER A 137 -10.12 -5.02 -8.51
N VAL A 138 -9.87 -5.47 -7.30
CA VAL A 138 -10.57 -6.63 -6.71
C VAL A 138 -11.83 -6.23 -5.93
N PRO A 139 -11.81 -5.31 -4.96
CA PRO A 139 -13.01 -4.90 -4.22
C PRO A 139 -14.04 -4.23 -5.13
N LYS A 140 -15.31 -4.30 -4.74
CA LYS A 140 -16.39 -3.61 -5.47
C LYS A 140 -16.45 -2.12 -5.18
N LEU A 141 -16.05 -1.72 -3.99
CA LEU A 141 -16.01 -0.33 -3.55
C LEU A 141 -14.57 0.17 -3.53
N HIS A 142 -14.30 1.28 -4.21
CA HIS A 142 -13.06 2.02 -4.11
C HIS A 142 -13.32 3.41 -3.53
N ILE A 143 -12.65 3.75 -2.44
CA ILE A 143 -12.66 5.08 -1.85
C ILE A 143 -11.25 5.66 -1.96
N ALA A 144 -11.14 6.83 -2.58
CA ALA A 144 -9.88 7.56 -2.67
C ALA A 144 -9.95 8.85 -1.86
N SER A 145 -8.94 9.11 -1.02
CA SER A 145 -8.80 10.36 -0.29
C SER A 145 -7.65 11.18 -0.86
N ILE A 146 -7.88 12.47 -1.11
CA ILE A 146 -6.89 13.37 -1.70
C ILE A 146 -7.01 14.76 -1.09
N GLY A 147 -5.88 15.38 -0.76
CA GLY A 147 -5.83 16.77 -0.37
C GLY A 147 -6.06 17.70 -1.57
N LEU A 148 -6.74 18.82 -1.34
CA LEU A 148 -7.02 19.82 -2.39
C LEU A 148 -5.74 20.36 -3.02
N GLU A 149 -4.66 20.44 -2.28
CA GLU A 149 -3.33 20.89 -2.73
C GLU A 149 -2.69 19.99 -3.79
N LYS A 150 -3.22 18.78 -4.00
CA LYS A 150 -2.74 17.82 -5.01
C LYS A 150 -3.51 17.86 -6.31
N ILE A 151 -4.44 18.81 -6.45
CA ILE A 151 -5.20 18.98 -7.68
C ILE A 151 -4.40 19.81 -8.68
N ILE A 152 -4.21 19.25 -9.86
CA ILE A 152 -3.52 19.87 -10.99
C ILE A 152 -4.50 20.14 -12.14
N PRO A 153 -4.24 21.13 -13.00
CA PRO A 153 -5.21 21.51 -14.02
C PRO A 153 -5.46 20.44 -15.09
N ASP A 154 -4.39 19.83 -15.61
CA ASP A 154 -4.43 19.00 -16.81
C ASP A 154 -3.27 17.99 -16.90
N TYR A 155 -3.21 17.27 -18.02
CA TYR A 155 -2.16 16.28 -18.29
C TYR A 155 -0.78 16.90 -18.59
N ASP A 156 -0.70 18.12 -19.07
CA ASP A 156 0.58 18.79 -19.29
C ASP A 156 1.26 19.04 -17.95
N ALA A 157 0.51 19.53 -16.97
CA ALA A 157 0.97 19.66 -15.59
C ALA A 157 1.33 18.29 -15.00
N MET A 158 0.51 17.24 -15.24
CA MET A 158 0.82 15.88 -14.80
C MET A 158 2.16 15.38 -15.32
N GLY A 159 2.47 15.63 -16.61
CA GLY A 159 3.73 15.24 -17.23
C GLY A 159 4.97 15.82 -16.54
N VAL A 160 4.83 17.03 -15.97
CA VAL A 160 5.90 17.67 -15.16
C VAL A 160 5.99 17.03 -13.77
N PHE A 161 4.89 16.97 -13.05
CA PHE A 161 4.86 16.51 -11.66
C PHE A 161 5.22 15.04 -11.52
N GLN A 162 4.83 14.18 -12.46
CA GLN A 162 5.20 12.76 -12.45
C GLN A 162 6.73 12.56 -12.51
N ARG A 163 7.42 13.37 -13.32
CA ARG A 163 8.89 13.33 -13.39
C ARG A 163 9.56 13.82 -12.11
N LEU A 164 8.98 14.81 -11.46
CA LEU A 164 9.49 15.36 -10.22
C LEU A 164 9.24 14.40 -9.05
N LEU A 165 8.06 13.79 -8.96
CA LEU A 165 7.66 12.94 -7.85
C LEU A 165 8.69 11.82 -7.58
N ALA A 166 9.00 10.99 -8.57
CA ALA A 166 9.89 9.86 -8.41
C ALA A 166 11.33 10.29 -8.12
N ARG A 167 11.81 11.33 -8.79
CA ARG A 167 13.19 11.82 -8.62
C ARG A 167 13.43 12.46 -7.26
N HIS A 168 12.49 13.24 -6.78
CA HIS A 168 12.62 13.95 -5.51
C HIS A 168 12.19 13.09 -4.30
N GLY A 169 11.31 12.10 -4.50
CA GLY A 169 10.90 11.18 -3.45
C GLY A 169 11.94 10.11 -3.15
N THR A 170 12.37 9.39 -4.16
CA THR A 170 13.18 8.16 -4.02
C THR A 170 14.43 8.13 -4.90
N GLY A 171 14.71 9.18 -5.67
CA GLY A 171 15.82 9.20 -6.64
C GLY A 171 15.58 8.34 -7.89
N GLN A 172 14.37 7.83 -8.08
CA GLN A 172 14.00 7.04 -9.26
C GLN A 172 13.73 7.93 -10.47
N ALA A 173 13.99 7.43 -11.68
CA ALA A 173 13.62 8.14 -12.90
C ALA A 173 12.11 8.27 -13.07
N THR A 174 11.36 7.23 -12.68
CA THR A 174 9.90 7.15 -12.69
C THR A 174 9.44 6.10 -11.66
N THR A 175 8.19 6.16 -11.21
CA THR A 175 7.57 5.09 -10.41
C THR A 175 7.27 3.87 -11.28
N VAL A 176 7.19 2.68 -10.67
CA VAL A 176 6.91 1.43 -11.38
C VAL A 176 5.48 1.43 -11.92
N PHE A 177 4.53 1.87 -11.11
CA PHE A 177 3.11 1.93 -11.46
C PHE A 177 2.64 3.38 -11.38
N THR A 178 1.88 3.80 -12.39
CA THR A 178 1.13 5.07 -12.42
C THR A 178 -0.26 4.75 -12.91
N SER A 179 -1.20 4.65 -11.99
CA SER A 179 -2.55 4.20 -12.26
C SER A 179 -3.52 5.38 -12.25
N HIS A 180 -4.37 5.45 -13.28
CA HIS A 180 -5.37 6.50 -13.47
C HIS A 180 -6.77 5.95 -13.22
N PHE A 181 -7.51 6.57 -12.30
CA PHE A 181 -8.85 6.17 -11.92
C PHE A 181 -9.84 7.30 -12.25
N ARG A 182 -10.71 7.05 -13.23
CA ARG A 182 -11.69 8.02 -13.69
C ARG A 182 -13.14 7.61 -13.43
N LYS A 183 -13.37 6.33 -13.33
CA LYS A 183 -14.70 5.75 -13.15
C LYS A 183 -14.60 4.44 -12.38
N PRO A 184 -15.69 3.98 -11.75
CA PRO A 184 -15.70 2.67 -11.12
C PRO A 184 -15.49 1.54 -12.15
N ARG A 185 -15.00 0.41 -11.67
CA ARG A 185 -15.00 -0.82 -12.46
C ARG A 185 -16.44 -1.26 -12.76
N PRO A 186 -16.69 -2.12 -13.76
CA PRO A 186 -18.03 -2.63 -14.03
C PRO A 186 -18.65 -3.29 -12.79
N GLY A 187 -19.82 -2.82 -12.38
CA GLY A 187 -20.54 -3.33 -11.21
C GLY A 187 -19.95 -2.92 -9.86
N GLY A 188 -19.03 -1.94 -9.85
CA GLY A 188 -18.45 -1.37 -8.64
C GLY A 188 -18.85 0.08 -8.41
N GLU A 189 -18.36 0.62 -7.31
CA GLU A 189 -18.50 2.02 -6.89
C GLU A 189 -17.13 2.67 -6.73
N PHE A 190 -17.05 3.97 -7.01
CA PHE A 190 -15.85 4.75 -6.83
C PHE A 190 -16.18 6.11 -6.24
N HIS A 191 -15.61 6.43 -5.09
CA HIS A 191 -15.82 7.67 -4.36
C HIS A 191 -14.50 8.40 -4.17
N ILE A 192 -14.50 9.70 -4.37
CA ILE A 192 -13.35 10.58 -4.12
C ILE A 192 -13.72 11.51 -2.97
N ILE A 193 -12.90 11.51 -1.93
CA ILE A 193 -13.01 12.41 -0.79
C ILE A 193 -11.94 13.48 -0.94
N LEU A 194 -12.37 14.72 -1.17
CA LEU A 194 -11.49 15.88 -1.20
C LEU A 194 -11.37 16.42 0.23
N VAL A 195 -10.15 16.57 0.69
CA VAL A 195 -9.88 17.07 2.04
C VAL A 195 -9.16 18.40 1.93
N ASP A 196 -9.72 19.40 2.59
CA ASP A 196 -9.08 20.67 2.81
C ASP A 196 -8.35 20.62 4.16
N ASN A 197 -7.05 20.71 4.12
CA ASN A 197 -6.21 20.64 5.33
C ASN A 197 -5.69 22.04 5.74
N GLY A 198 -6.28 23.09 5.25
CA GLY A 198 -5.98 24.49 5.57
C GLY A 198 -4.95 25.13 4.69
#